data_f06b7d5ca8fc2140dc31eb981169c995
#
_entry.id   f06b7d5ca8fc2140dc31eb981169c995
#
_cell.length_a   1.000
_cell.length_b   1.000
_cell.length_c   1.000
_cell.angle_alpha   90.00
_cell.angle_beta   90.00
_cell.angle_gamma   90.00
#
_symmetry.space_group_name_H-M   'P 1'
#
loop_
_entity.id
_entity.type
_entity.pdbx_description
1 polymer ?
#
loop_
_entity_poly.entity_id
_entity_poly.type
_entity_poly.pdbx_seq_one_letter_code
_entity_poly.pdbx_strand_id
1 'polypeptide(L)'
;MKFNYNIKVTDNTPHLHEALEAWVERVLTIWGMKVQDYAQLLVPTGTADSTGIEGYVGGALKASITYVVSAAQKTVTVGSGLLYSLYVELGTGIFAEKGNGRKTPWVWQDFNGKWHFTRGMAPRPFLRPAVEDHIKELQEIAVEEGNKEA
;
A
#
# COMPACT_ATOMS: atom_id res chain seq x y z
N MET A 1 6.44 -48.49 48.88
CA MET A 1 5.37 -47.84 48.09
C MET A 1 5.95 -47.45 46.74
N LYS A 2 5.52 -48.05 45.59
CA LYS A 2 5.99 -47.66 44.28
C LYS A 2 4.89 -46.80 43.65
N PHE A 3 5.19 -45.56 43.30
CA PHE A 3 4.28 -44.68 42.58
C PHE A 3 4.58 -44.81 41.06
N ASN A 4 3.60 -45.32 40.32
CA ASN A 4 3.69 -45.34 38.84
C ASN A 4 3.03 -44.06 38.33
N TYR A 5 3.82 -43.18 37.69
CA TYR A 5 3.32 -42.01 36.98
C TYR A 5 3.34 -42.33 35.48
N ASN A 6 2.17 -42.23 34.83
CA ASN A 6 2.07 -42.23 33.37
C ASN A 6 2.03 -40.78 32.91
N ILE A 7 3.12 -40.30 32.34
CA ILE A 7 3.17 -38.98 31.70
C ILE A 7 2.87 -39.20 30.21
N LYS A 8 1.74 -38.68 29.77
CA LYS A 8 1.41 -38.63 28.34
C LYS A 8 1.90 -37.29 27.79
N VAL A 9 2.92 -37.33 26.96
CA VAL A 9 3.39 -36.15 26.21
C VAL A 9 2.63 -36.10 24.88
N THR A 10 1.93 -35.02 24.61
CA THR A 10 1.27 -34.78 23.33
C THR A 10 2.06 -33.70 22.59
N ASP A 11 2.49 -33.98 21.38
CA ASP A 11 3.15 -33.01 20.51
C ASP A 11 2.07 -32.17 19.79
N ASN A 12 1.96 -30.90 20.18
CA ASN A 12 1.03 -29.94 19.59
C ASN A 12 1.73 -29.01 18.55
N THR A 13 2.99 -29.25 18.24
CA THR A 13 3.77 -28.40 17.33
C THR A 13 3.08 -28.22 15.97
N PRO A 14 2.51 -29.26 15.32
CA PRO A 14 1.82 -29.07 14.05
C PRO A 14 0.63 -28.12 14.13
N HIS A 15 -0.21 -28.25 15.17
CA HIS A 15 -1.38 -27.37 15.36
C HIS A 15 -0.96 -25.91 15.64
N LEU A 16 0.11 -25.71 16.41
CA LEU A 16 0.65 -24.40 16.67
C LEU A 16 1.17 -23.74 15.37
N HIS A 17 1.80 -24.53 14.51
CA HIS A 17 2.32 -24.06 13.23
C HIS A 17 1.17 -23.60 12.30
N GLU A 18 0.14 -24.43 12.16
CA GLU A 18 -1.06 -24.09 11.37
C GLU A 18 -1.76 -22.83 11.90
N ALA A 19 -1.93 -22.69 13.21
CA ALA A 19 -2.54 -21.54 13.83
C ALA A 19 -1.71 -20.26 13.58
N LEU A 20 -0.39 -20.35 13.67
CA LEU A 20 0.51 -19.23 13.39
C LEU A 20 0.44 -18.79 11.92
N GLU A 21 0.42 -19.73 10.99
CA GLU A 21 0.30 -19.41 9.56
C GLU A 21 -1.04 -18.74 9.26
N ALA A 22 -2.14 -19.26 9.79
CA ALA A 22 -3.47 -18.68 9.64
C ALA A 22 -3.55 -17.26 10.24
N TRP A 23 -2.94 -17.04 11.41
CA TRP A 23 -2.84 -15.73 12.03
C TRP A 23 -2.06 -14.75 11.14
N VAL A 24 -0.90 -15.14 10.63
CA VAL A 24 -0.08 -14.30 9.74
C VAL A 24 -0.88 -13.90 8.51
N GLU A 25 -1.58 -14.84 7.87
CA GLU A 25 -2.37 -14.56 6.66
C GLU A 25 -3.51 -13.57 6.94
N ARG A 26 -4.23 -13.72 8.08
CA ARG A 26 -5.28 -12.78 8.49
C ARG A 26 -4.71 -11.38 8.73
N VAL A 27 -3.63 -11.27 9.49
CA VAL A 27 -2.99 -9.98 9.79
C VAL A 27 -2.57 -9.29 8.50
N LEU A 28 -1.89 -10.00 7.60
CA LEU A 28 -1.45 -9.43 6.32
C LEU A 28 -2.62 -8.99 5.45
N THR A 29 -3.72 -9.73 5.47
CA THR A 29 -4.94 -9.37 4.74
C THR A 29 -5.56 -8.08 5.30
N ILE A 30 -5.69 -7.97 6.61
CA ILE A 30 -6.23 -6.77 7.26
C ILE A 30 -5.32 -5.56 7.01
N TRP A 31 -4.00 -5.74 7.10
CA TRP A 31 -3.04 -4.69 6.79
C TRP A 31 -3.14 -4.23 5.33
N GLY A 32 -3.28 -5.18 4.40
CA GLY A 32 -3.46 -4.87 2.98
C GLY A 32 -4.69 -4.01 2.72
N MET A 33 -5.83 -4.40 3.28
CA MET A 33 -7.08 -3.64 3.18
C MET A 33 -6.94 -2.24 3.79
N LYS A 34 -6.43 -2.14 5.01
CA LYS A 34 -6.26 -0.86 5.71
C LYS A 34 -5.33 0.10 4.96
N VAL A 35 -4.16 -0.37 4.55
CA VAL A 35 -3.19 0.46 3.82
C VAL A 35 -3.75 0.86 2.45
N GLN A 36 -4.48 -0.03 1.76
CA GLN A 36 -5.18 0.31 0.53
C GLN A 36 -6.18 1.45 0.75
N ASP A 37 -7.02 1.36 1.79
CA ASP A 37 -8.01 2.37 2.11
C ASP A 37 -7.35 3.72 2.40
N TYR A 38 -6.30 3.74 3.23
CA TYR A 38 -5.54 4.96 3.53
C TYR A 38 -4.90 5.57 2.29
N ALA A 39 -4.25 4.74 1.46
CA ALA A 39 -3.67 5.21 0.22
C ALA A 39 -4.73 5.80 -0.72
N GLN A 40 -5.91 5.18 -0.83
CA GLN A 40 -7.03 5.68 -1.63
C GLN A 40 -7.59 7.01 -1.11
N LEU A 41 -7.53 7.27 0.20
CA LEU A 41 -7.92 8.56 0.77
C LEU A 41 -6.92 9.66 0.46
N LEU A 42 -5.63 9.32 0.43
CA LEU A 42 -4.53 10.27 0.20
C LEU A 42 -4.28 10.58 -1.27
N VAL A 43 -4.71 9.72 -2.19
CA VAL A 43 -4.51 9.92 -3.64
C VAL A 43 -5.16 11.21 -4.10
N PRO A 44 -4.40 12.12 -4.73
CA PRO A 44 -4.97 13.31 -5.33
C PRO A 44 -5.87 12.95 -6.51
N THR A 45 -7.11 13.38 -6.45
CA THR A 45 -8.05 13.23 -7.56
C THR A 45 -8.09 14.53 -8.36
N GLY A 46 -7.60 14.48 -9.60
CA GLY A 46 -7.67 15.62 -10.51
C GLY A 46 -9.09 15.83 -11.02
N THR A 47 -9.44 17.08 -11.23
CA THR A 47 -10.67 17.53 -11.92
C THR A 47 -10.31 18.32 -13.16
N ALA A 48 -11.27 18.59 -14.04
CA ALA A 48 -11.05 19.46 -15.20
C ALA A 48 -10.46 20.82 -14.77
N ASP A 49 -10.98 21.41 -13.69
CA ASP A 49 -10.50 22.70 -13.17
C ASP A 49 -9.08 22.63 -12.65
N SER A 50 -8.73 21.57 -11.88
CA SER A 50 -7.39 21.44 -11.30
C SER A 50 -6.31 21.06 -12.31
N THR A 51 -6.67 20.40 -13.40
CA THR A 51 -5.76 19.99 -14.47
C THR A 51 -5.69 20.98 -15.63
N GLY A 52 -6.71 21.82 -15.78
CA GLY A 52 -6.88 22.70 -16.93
C GLY A 52 -7.22 21.96 -18.23
N ILE A 53 -7.66 20.71 -18.13
CA ILE A 53 -8.01 19.83 -19.25
C ILE A 53 -9.52 19.65 -19.28
N GLU A 54 -10.17 20.21 -20.28
CA GLU A 54 -11.62 20.08 -20.44
C GLU A 54 -12.02 18.61 -20.60
N GLY A 55 -13.08 18.21 -19.89
CA GLY A 55 -13.59 16.84 -19.90
C GLY A 55 -12.75 15.83 -19.11
N TYR A 56 -11.72 16.26 -18.39
CA TYR A 56 -10.92 15.37 -17.55
C TYR A 56 -11.74 14.82 -16.37
N VAL A 57 -11.79 13.50 -16.26
CA VAL A 57 -12.38 12.78 -15.13
C VAL A 57 -11.28 12.04 -14.38
N GLY A 58 -11.01 12.47 -13.17
CA GLY A 58 -10.01 11.84 -12.29
C GLY A 58 -10.53 10.58 -11.62
N GLY A 59 -9.66 9.93 -10.82
CA GLY A 59 -10.01 8.79 -9.98
C GLY A 59 -9.43 7.44 -10.44
N ALA A 60 -8.91 7.35 -11.67
CA ALA A 60 -8.31 6.11 -12.18
C ALA A 60 -7.17 5.59 -11.26
N LEU A 61 -6.31 6.48 -10.76
CA LEU A 61 -5.25 6.11 -9.83
C LEU A 61 -5.83 5.57 -8.52
N LYS A 62 -6.81 6.24 -7.94
CA LYS A 62 -7.49 5.80 -6.73
C LYS A 62 -8.09 4.40 -6.91
N ALA A 63 -8.79 4.17 -8.02
CA ALA A 63 -9.42 2.90 -8.34
C ALA A 63 -8.42 1.77 -8.63
N SER A 64 -7.18 2.10 -9.04
CA SER A 64 -6.14 1.12 -9.37
C SER A 64 -5.32 0.64 -8.17
N ILE A 65 -5.48 1.25 -6.99
CA ILE A 65 -4.76 0.83 -5.79
C ILE A 65 -5.35 -0.48 -5.30
N THR A 66 -4.49 -1.47 -5.16
CA THR A 66 -4.85 -2.81 -4.70
C THR A 66 -3.75 -3.38 -3.82
N TYR A 67 -4.05 -4.48 -3.12
CA TYR A 67 -3.05 -5.21 -2.35
C TYR A 67 -2.98 -6.68 -2.79
N VAL A 68 -1.83 -7.29 -2.55
CA VAL A 68 -1.57 -8.71 -2.78
C VAL A 68 -0.87 -9.29 -1.56
N VAL A 69 -1.44 -10.35 -1.00
CA VAL A 69 -0.83 -11.12 0.10
C VAL A 69 -0.06 -12.30 -0.46
N SER A 70 1.16 -12.49 0.00
CA SER A 70 1.97 -13.69 -0.24
C SER A 70 2.16 -14.43 1.10
N ALA A 71 1.38 -15.47 1.32
CA ALA A 71 1.50 -16.31 2.51
C ALA A 71 2.90 -16.97 2.60
N ALA A 72 3.44 -17.44 1.46
CA ALA A 72 4.75 -18.06 1.39
C ALA A 72 5.90 -17.11 1.80
N GLN A 73 5.80 -15.84 1.43
CA GLN A 73 6.81 -14.82 1.76
C GLN A 73 6.48 -14.07 3.04
N LYS A 74 5.30 -14.30 3.61
CA LYS A 74 4.77 -13.57 4.79
C LYS A 74 4.81 -12.05 4.58
N THR A 75 4.36 -11.61 3.40
CA THR A 75 4.36 -10.21 2.99
C THR A 75 3.02 -9.78 2.41
N VAL A 76 2.70 -8.51 2.57
CA VAL A 76 1.64 -7.85 1.83
C VAL A 76 2.24 -6.70 1.02
N THR A 77 1.86 -6.61 -0.24
CA THR A 77 2.27 -5.53 -1.14
C THR A 77 1.06 -4.72 -1.52
N VAL A 78 1.12 -3.42 -1.30
CA VAL A 78 0.07 -2.46 -1.71
C VAL A 78 0.64 -1.55 -2.78
N GLY A 79 -0.11 -1.32 -3.84
CA GLY A 79 0.36 -0.49 -4.94
C GLY A 79 -0.67 -0.29 -6.03
N SER A 80 -0.21 0.31 -7.12
CA SER A 80 -1.01 0.57 -8.33
C SER A 80 -0.30 0.00 -9.56
N GLY A 81 -1.07 -0.63 -10.45
CA GLY A 81 -0.57 -1.08 -11.75
C GLY A 81 -0.37 0.04 -12.78
N LEU A 82 -0.71 1.28 -12.44
CA LEU A 82 -0.56 2.42 -13.35
C LEU A 82 0.85 3.02 -13.26
N LEU A 83 1.56 3.07 -14.38
CA LEU A 83 2.94 3.61 -14.43
C LEU A 83 3.07 5.03 -13.86
N TYR A 84 2.06 5.87 -14.08
CA TYR A 84 2.11 7.25 -13.60
C TYR A 84 1.93 7.37 -12.08
N SER A 85 1.53 6.32 -11.39
CA SER A 85 1.45 6.30 -9.92
C SER A 85 2.78 6.65 -9.27
N LEU A 86 3.88 6.15 -9.85
CA LEU A 86 5.24 6.45 -9.41
C LEU A 86 5.57 7.94 -9.53
N TYR A 87 5.09 8.57 -10.60
CA TYR A 87 5.31 10.01 -10.81
C TYR A 87 4.49 10.87 -9.84
N VAL A 88 3.31 10.40 -9.44
CA VAL A 88 2.52 11.07 -8.41
C VAL A 88 3.20 10.94 -7.05
N GLU A 89 3.66 9.75 -6.69
CA GLU A 89 4.32 9.48 -5.41
C GLU A 89 5.63 10.25 -5.26
N LEU A 90 6.50 10.23 -6.28
CA LEU A 90 7.89 10.73 -6.19
C LEU A 90 8.12 12.08 -6.88
N GLY A 91 7.10 12.61 -7.57
CA GLY A 91 7.25 13.81 -8.39
C GLY A 91 8.01 13.57 -9.69
N THR A 92 8.07 14.62 -10.53
CA THR A 92 8.73 14.57 -11.83
C THR A 92 9.51 15.85 -12.12
N GLY A 93 10.37 15.82 -13.12
CA GLY A 93 11.11 16.99 -13.59
C GLY A 93 12.03 17.52 -12.50
N ILE A 94 12.09 18.86 -12.36
CA ILE A 94 12.93 19.52 -11.35
C ILE A 94 12.47 19.26 -9.92
N PHE A 95 11.23 18.76 -9.75
CA PHE A 95 10.62 18.48 -8.46
C PHE A 95 10.75 17.01 -8.03
N ALA A 96 11.37 16.15 -8.86
CA ALA A 96 11.57 14.74 -8.51
C ALA A 96 12.35 14.61 -7.19
N GLU A 97 11.81 13.87 -6.24
CA GLU A 97 12.31 13.76 -4.86
C GLU A 97 13.79 13.35 -4.79
N LYS A 98 14.22 12.41 -5.64
CA LYS A 98 15.61 11.95 -5.71
C LYS A 98 16.54 12.86 -6.50
N GLY A 99 16.06 13.99 -6.98
CA GLY A 99 16.85 14.92 -7.80
C GLY A 99 17.26 14.40 -9.19
N ASN A 100 16.86 13.19 -9.56
CA ASN A 100 17.20 12.54 -10.83
C ASN A 100 16.22 12.82 -11.98
N GLY A 101 15.23 13.68 -11.76
CA GLY A 101 14.25 14.06 -12.76
C GLY A 101 14.83 14.97 -13.85
N ARG A 102 14.10 15.07 -14.96
CA ARG A 102 14.45 15.93 -16.11
C ARG A 102 14.63 17.38 -15.67
N LYS A 103 15.76 18.01 -16.02
CA LYS A 103 16.06 19.41 -15.63
C LYS A 103 15.52 20.45 -16.61
N THR A 104 15.31 20.04 -17.86
CA THR A 104 14.77 20.93 -18.91
C THR A 104 13.25 20.84 -18.98
N PRO A 105 12.56 21.97 -19.17
CA PRO A 105 11.12 21.96 -19.40
C PRO A 105 10.74 21.13 -20.63
N TRP A 106 9.48 20.72 -20.70
CA TRP A 106 8.94 20.06 -21.89
C TRP A 106 7.50 20.47 -22.14
N VAL A 107 7.04 20.20 -23.33
CA VAL A 107 5.64 20.35 -23.73
C VAL A 107 5.03 18.97 -23.96
N TRP A 108 3.75 18.86 -23.72
CA TRP A 108 2.94 17.68 -24.01
C TRP A 108 1.56 18.10 -24.48
N GLN A 109 0.88 17.21 -25.16
CA GLN A 109 -0.45 17.46 -25.72
C GLN A 109 -1.47 16.63 -24.95
N ASP A 110 -2.58 17.25 -24.53
CA ASP A 110 -3.68 16.51 -23.92
C ASP A 110 -4.55 15.80 -24.96
N PHE A 111 -5.55 15.05 -24.51
CA PHE A 111 -6.45 14.29 -25.39
C PHE A 111 -7.37 15.19 -26.24
N ASN A 112 -7.50 16.49 -25.91
CA ASN A 112 -8.19 17.49 -26.72
C ASN A 112 -7.29 18.15 -27.75
N GLY A 113 -6.01 17.76 -27.80
CA GLY A 113 -5.03 18.34 -28.72
C GLY A 113 -4.41 19.64 -28.26
N LYS A 114 -4.67 20.12 -27.04
CA LYS A 114 -4.10 21.35 -26.46
C LYS A 114 -2.70 21.10 -25.92
N TRP A 115 -1.78 22.00 -26.23
CA TRP A 115 -0.41 21.93 -25.75
C TRP A 115 -0.25 22.54 -24.36
N HIS A 116 0.45 21.82 -23.51
CA HIS A 116 0.77 22.22 -22.14
C HIS A 116 2.29 22.26 -21.96
N PHE A 117 2.75 23.28 -21.23
CA PHE A 117 4.14 23.44 -20.83
C PHE A 117 4.30 22.98 -19.38
N THR A 118 5.38 22.27 -19.07
CA THR A 118 5.67 21.85 -17.70
C THR A 118 7.16 21.78 -17.39
N ARG A 119 7.51 21.93 -16.12
CA ARG A 119 8.83 21.63 -15.55
C ARG A 119 8.82 20.39 -14.68
N GLY A 120 7.67 19.73 -14.57
CA GLY A 120 7.44 18.60 -13.70
C GLY A 120 6.32 18.85 -12.70
N MET A 121 6.12 17.88 -11.84
CA MET A 121 5.09 17.89 -10.80
C MET A 121 5.75 17.60 -9.44
N ALA A 122 5.39 18.37 -8.43
CA ALA A 122 5.84 18.10 -7.05
C ALA A 122 5.33 16.72 -6.58
N PRO A 123 6.07 16.01 -5.73
CA PRO A 123 5.62 14.78 -5.11
C PRO A 123 4.29 14.98 -4.37
N ARG A 124 3.41 14.03 -4.51
CA ARG A 124 2.18 13.90 -3.74
C ARG A 124 2.09 12.48 -3.22
N PRO A 125 2.89 12.13 -2.19
CA PRO A 125 2.98 10.77 -1.68
C PRO A 125 1.64 10.33 -1.10
N PHE A 126 1.26 9.10 -1.39
CA PHE A 126 0.03 8.48 -0.91
C PHE A 126 0.26 7.06 -0.39
N LEU A 127 1.28 6.34 -0.90
CA LEU A 127 1.62 5.01 -0.40
C LEU A 127 2.46 5.05 0.87
N ARG A 128 3.50 5.89 0.90
CA ARG A 128 4.37 6.02 2.09
C ARG A 128 3.59 6.48 3.32
N PRO A 129 2.88 7.61 3.29
CA PRO A 129 2.15 8.05 4.47
C PRO A 129 1.02 7.08 4.86
N ALA A 130 0.41 6.35 3.91
CA ALA A 130 -0.58 5.32 4.22
C ALA A 130 -0.04 4.21 5.13
N VAL A 131 1.26 3.95 5.11
CA VAL A 131 1.93 3.00 6.00
C VAL A 131 2.53 3.71 7.21
N GLU A 132 3.36 4.74 6.98
CA GLU A 132 4.17 5.37 8.03
C GLU A 132 3.33 6.02 9.13
N ASP A 133 2.24 6.69 8.75
CA ASP A 133 1.35 7.37 9.70
C ASP A 133 0.47 6.39 10.50
N HIS A 134 0.34 5.13 10.05
CA HIS A 134 -0.54 4.11 10.65
C HIS A 134 0.21 2.90 11.24
N ILE A 135 1.53 2.97 11.34
CA ILE A 135 2.37 1.86 11.83
C ILE A 135 1.91 1.32 13.18
N LYS A 136 1.54 2.20 14.11
CA LYS A 136 1.08 1.81 15.45
C LYS A 136 -0.24 1.05 15.39
N GLU A 137 -1.20 1.54 14.63
CA GLU A 137 -2.49 0.87 14.42
C GLU A 137 -2.30 -0.51 13.80
N LEU A 138 -1.44 -0.62 12.78
CA LEU A 138 -1.13 -1.90 12.14
C LEU A 138 -0.51 -2.90 13.14
N GLN A 139 0.36 -2.44 14.03
CA GLN A 139 0.93 -3.27 15.10
C GLN A 139 -0.13 -3.71 16.12
N GLU A 140 -1.02 -2.81 16.53
CA GLU A 140 -2.12 -3.11 17.44
C GLU A 140 -3.05 -4.19 16.86
N ILE A 141 -3.39 -4.10 15.57
CA ILE A 141 -4.17 -5.12 14.86
C ILE A 141 -3.50 -6.50 14.94
N ALA A 142 -2.19 -6.57 14.76
CA ALA A 142 -1.48 -7.85 14.85
C ALA A 142 -1.58 -8.47 16.25
N VAL A 143 -1.47 -7.65 17.30
CA VAL A 143 -1.62 -8.10 18.69
C VAL A 143 -3.05 -8.54 18.97
N GLU A 144 -4.05 -7.77 18.54
CA GLU A 144 -5.46 -8.11 18.72
C GLU A 144 -5.83 -9.43 18.03
N GLU A 145 -5.39 -9.63 16.79
CA GLU A 145 -5.63 -10.89 16.09
C GLU A 145 -4.92 -12.08 16.76
N GLY A 146 -3.73 -11.87 17.32
CA GLY A 146 -3.04 -12.90 18.10
C GLY A 146 -3.77 -13.31 19.38
N ASN A 147 -4.39 -12.34 20.07
CA ASN A 147 -5.14 -12.61 21.29
C ASN A 147 -6.47 -13.36 21.06
N LYS A 148 -7.01 -13.36 19.85
CA LYS A 148 -8.21 -14.13 19.50
C LYS A 148 -7.96 -15.64 19.38
N GLU A 149 -6.70 -16.04 19.23
CA GLU A 149 -6.28 -17.43 19.10
C GLU A 149 -5.80 -18.05 20.44
N ALA A 150 -5.58 -17.23 21.47
CA ALA A 150 -5.15 -17.66 22.78
C ALA A 150 -6.34 -18.08 23.67
#